data_c67990be4a17700f48c8148a0ee64c37
#
_entry.id   c67990be4a17700f48c8148a0ee64c37
#
_cell.length_a   1.000
_cell.length_b   1.000
_cell.length_c   1.000
_cell.angle_alpha   90.00
_cell.angle_beta   90.00
_cell.angle_gamma   90.00
#
_symmetry.space_group_name_H-M   'P 1'
#
loop_
_entity.id
_entity.type
_entity.pdbx_description
1 polymer ?
#
loop_
_entity_poly.entity_id
_entity_poly.type
_entity_poly.pdbx_seq_one_letter_code
_entity_poly.pdbx_strand_id
1 'polypeptide(L)'
;MFQGATQLNLDSKGRIAIPARHRDALLERCEGKLVLTADADGCLLVYPQPEWQPIYDKLNKLSSFNARSRALQRLLIGHASVEVMDGAGRVLIPPTLRSYAALDKHVMLVGQGNKFELWDEARWQAQQEVALSFMQGDLPPELEGFSL
;
A
#
# COMPACT_ATOMS: atom_id res chain seq x y z
N MET A 1 0.91 -6.02 -13.82
CA MET A 1 -0.01 -5.64 -12.72
C MET A 1 0.24 -6.55 -11.52
N PHE A 2 0.09 -6.03 -10.34
CA PHE A 2 0.36 -6.77 -9.11
C PHE A 2 -0.93 -7.37 -8.56
N GLN A 3 -0.85 -8.63 -8.13
CA GLN A 3 -1.99 -9.33 -7.54
C GLN A 3 -1.51 -10.40 -6.57
N GLY A 4 -2.39 -10.88 -5.73
CA GLY A 4 -2.12 -11.92 -4.76
C GLY A 4 -1.60 -11.40 -3.43
N ALA A 5 -1.82 -12.18 -2.38
CA ALA A 5 -1.39 -11.89 -1.03
C ALA A 5 -0.25 -12.83 -0.64
N THR A 6 0.83 -12.29 -0.12
CA THR A 6 2.00 -13.06 0.29
C THR A 6 2.36 -12.71 1.71
N GLN A 7 2.50 -13.72 2.57
CA GLN A 7 3.02 -13.53 3.91
C GLN A 7 4.52 -13.27 3.86
N LEU A 8 4.97 -12.24 4.56
CA LEU A 8 6.37 -11.89 4.69
C LEU A 8 6.72 -11.69 6.16
N ASN A 9 8.00 -11.71 6.47
CA ASN A 9 8.50 -11.37 7.79
C ASN A 9 9.23 -10.03 7.73
N LEU A 10 8.90 -9.17 8.67
CA LEU A 10 9.65 -7.95 8.92
C LEU A 10 10.93 -8.36 9.65
N ASP A 11 12.10 -7.97 9.13
CA ASP A 11 13.36 -8.32 9.78
C ASP A 11 13.65 -7.37 10.96
N SER A 12 14.74 -7.65 11.69
CA SER A 12 15.10 -6.88 12.89
C SER A 12 15.44 -5.42 12.59
N LYS A 13 15.74 -5.10 11.34
CA LYS A 13 16.02 -3.73 10.89
C LYS A 13 14.81 -3.03 10.30
N GLY A 14 13.65 -3.69 10.29
CA GLY A 14 12.42 -3.13 9.74
C GLY A 14 12.30 -3.22 8.24
N ARG A 15 12.92 -4.23 7.62
CA ARG A 15 12.85 -4.44 6.16
C ARG A 15 12.00 -5.66 5.84
N ILE A 16 11.36 -5.60 4.66
CA ILE A 16 10.70 -6.76 4.04
C ILE A 16 11.46 -7.13 2.77
N ALA A 17 11.43 -8.41 2.40
CA ALA A 17 11.95 -8.86 1.12
C ALA A 17 10.79 -8.98 0.13
N ILE A 18 10.83 -8.19 -0.93
CA ILE A 18 9.83 -8.24 -1.99
C ILE A 18 9.89 -9.62 -2.65
N PRO A 19 8.75 -10.31 -2.86
CA PRO A 19 8.76 -11.61 -3.54
C PRO A 19 9.43 -11.54 -4.91
N ALA A 20 10.19 -12.57 -5.24
CA ALA A 20 10.97 -12.62 -6.48
C ALA A 20 10.12 -12.35 -7.72
N ARG A 21 8.88 -12.83 -7.74
CA ARG A 21 7.96 -12.62 -8.87
C ARG A 21 7.65 -11.14 -9.15
N HIS A 22 7.88 -10.25 -8.20
CA HIS A 22 7.63 -8.81 -8.38
C HIS A 22 8.90 -7.99 -8.55
N ARG A 23 10.07 -8.55 -8.20
CA ARG A 23 11.33 -7.80 -8.20
C ARG A 23 11.73 -7.31 -9.59
N ASP A 24 11.64 -8.18 -10.59
CA ASP A 24 12.05 -7.84 -11.96
C ASP A 24 11.18 -6.73 -12.53
N ALA A 25 9.87 -6.79 -12.31
CA ALA A 25 8.94 -5.75 -12.75
C ALA A 25 9.26 -4.41 -12.10
N LEU A 26 9.58 -4.40 -10.81
CA LEU A 26 9.91 -3.18 -10.08
C LEU A 26 11.25 -2.60 -10.52
N LEU A 27 12.25 -3.45 -10.77
CA LEU A 27 13.54 -3.00 -11.29
C LEU A 27 13.39 -2.39 -12.69
N GLU A 28 12.62 -3.03 -13.55
CA GLU A 28 12.40 -2.57 -14.93
C GLU A 28 11.59 -1.26 -14.97
N ARG A 29 10.53 -1.16 -14.18
CA ARG A 29 9.61 -0.01 -14.21
C ARG A 29 10.15 1.22 -13.50
N CYS A 30 10.86 1.05 -12.40
CA CYS A 30 11.21 2.18 -11.53
C CYS A 30 12.57 2.03 -10.85
N GLU A 31 13.43 1.13 -11.32
CA GLU A 31 14.75 0.91 -10.74
C GLU A 31 14.69 0.59 -9.24
N GLY A 32 13.59 -0.05 -8.81
CA GLY A 32 13.35 -0.37 -7.41
C GLY A 32 12.96 0.80 -6.52
N LYS A 33 12.66 1.96 -7.09
CA LYS A 33 12.22 3.15 -6.32
C LYS A 33 10.72 3.04 -6.02
N LEU A 34 10.40 2.99 -4.73
CA LEU A 34 9.04 2.83 -4.24
C LEU A 34 8.65 4.03 -3.38
N VAL A 35 7.36 4.33 -3.35
CA VAL A 35 6.81 5.31 -2.41
C VAL A 35 5.87 4.58 -1.47
N LEU A 36 6.18 4.65 -0.19
CA LEU A 36 5.36 4.08 0.88
C LEU A 36 4.58 5.20 1.55
N THR A 37 3.31 4.97 1.81
CA THR A 37 2.50 5.94 2.53
C THR A 37 1.38 5.26 3.32
N ALA A 38 0.71 6.04 4.15
CA ALA A 38 -0.39 5.55 4.99
C ALA A 38 -1.70 5.49 4.21
N ASP A 39 -2.51 4.48 4.50
CA ASP A 39 -3.86 4.35 3.98
C ASP A 39 -4.88 4.51 5.10
N ALA A 40 -6.06 5.05 4.77
CA ALA A 40 -7.11 5.31 5.76
C ALA A 40 -7.60 4.05 6.48
N ASP A 41 -7.47 2.89 5.86
CA ASP A 41 -7.91 1.61 6.45
C ASP A 41 -6.89 1.02 7.43
N GLY A 42 -5.77 1.70 7.67
CA GLY A 42 -4.78 1.28 8.65
C GLY A 42 -3.68 0.37 8.12
N CYS A 43 -3.54 0.28 6.81
CA CYS A 43 -2.39 -0.37 6.17
C CYS A 43 -1.46 0.67 5.55
N LEU A 44 -0.40 0.20 4.90
CA LEU A 44 0.45 1.03 4.07
C LEU A 44 0.16 0.76 2.60
N LEU A 45 0.29 1.81 1.80
CA LEU A 45 0.30 1.71 0.34
C LEU A 45 1.76 1.72 -0.13
N VAL A 46 2.07 0.85 -1.09
CA VAL A 46 3.39 0.75 -1.69
C VAL A 46 3.24 0.93 -3.19
N TYR A 47 3.72 2.06 -3.70
CA TYR A 47 3.64 2.41 -5.11
C TYR A 47 5.00 2.31 -5.78
N PRO A 48 5.09 1.76 -7.00
CA PRO A 48 6.19 2.13 -7.88
C PRO A 48 6.19 3.64 -8.06
N GLN A 49 7.35 4.28 -8.00
CA GLN A 49 7.41 5.75 -8.00
C GLN A 49 6.62 6.40 -9.15
N PRO A 50 6.67 5.90 -10.40
CA PRO A 50 5.88 6.50 -11.48
C PRO A 50 4.36 6.45 -11.27
N GLU A 51 3.87 5.47 -10.52
CA GLU A 51 2.44 5.36 -10.21
C GLU A 51 2.02 6.32 -9.10
N TRP A 52 2.95 6.74 -8.25
CA TRP A 52 2.68 7.72 -7.21
C TRP A 52 2.57 9.15 -7.74
N GLN A 53 3.35 9.50 -8.75
CA GLN A 53 3.42 10.89 -9.24
C GLN A 53 2.07 11.47 -9.64
N PRO A 54 1.21 10.77 -10.40
CA PRO A 54 -0.12 11.29 -10.71
C PRO A 54 -1.00 11.52 -9.49
N ILE A 55 -0.87 10.67 -8.48
CA ILE A 55 -1.62 10.79 -7.23
C ILE A 55 -1.16 12.03 -6.46
N TYR A 56 0.14 12.20 -6.33
CA TYR A 56 0.74 13.39 -5.72
C TYR A 56 0.23 14.66 -6.41
N ASP A 57 0.25 14.69 -7.74
CA ASP A 57 -0.16 15.86 -8.50
C ASP A 57 -1.64 16.20 -8.24
N LYS A 58 -2.52 15.19 -8.19
CA LYS A 58 -3.93 15.39 -7.87
C LYS A 58 -4.13 15.92 -6.46
N LEU A 59 -3.44 15.32 -5.48
CA LEU A 59 -3.54 15.72 -4.09
C LEU A 59 -3.05 17.16 -3.89
N ASN A 60 -1.97 17.52 -4.57
CA ASN A 60 -1.38 18.83 -4.46
C ASN A 60 -2.25 19.95 -5.05
N LYS A 61 -3.20 19.60 -5.92
CA LYS A 61 -4.14 20.55 -6.53
C LYS A 61 -5.42 20.73 -5.71
N LEU A 62 -5.61 19.95 -4.64
CA LEU A 62 -6.80 20.08 -3.81
C LEU A 62 -6.78 21.43 -3.05
N SER A 63 -8.00 21.97 -2.81
CA SER A 63 -8.14 23.24 -2.10
C SER A 63 -7.65 23.14 -0.65
N SER A 64 -6.77 24.05 -0.25
CA SER A 64 -6.31 24.16 1.13
C SER A 64 -7.36 24.72 2.08
N PHE A 65 -8.47 25.25 1.55
CA PHE A 65 -9.58 25.75 2.38
C PHE A 65 -10.51 24.63 2.84
N ASN A 66 -10.47 23.46 2.21
CA ASN A 66 -11.31 22.33 2.57
C ASN A 66 -10.61 21.46 3.62
N ALA A 67 -11.26 21.28 4.78
CA ALA A 67 -10.67 20.48 5.87
C ALA A 67 -10.44 19.02 5.51
N ARG A 68 -11.34 18.43 4.71
CA ARG A 68 -11.18 17.03 4.25
C ARG A 68 -10.01 16.89 3.29
N SER A 69 -9.83 17.86 2.40
CA SER A 69 -8.68 17.88 1.49
C SER A 69 -7.36 18.00 2.25
N ARG A 70 -7.32 18.87 3.27
CA ARG A 70 -6.13 19.00 4.13
C ARG A 70 -5.84 17.70 4.87
N ALA A 71 -6.86 17.04 5.40
CA ALA A 71 -6.71 15.76 6.09
C ALA A 71 -6.15 14.68 5.16
N LEU A 72 -6.66 14.60 3.94
CA LEU A 72 -6.18 13.64 2.94
C LEU A 72 -4.73 13.92 2.53
N GLN A 73 -4.39 15.19 2.31
CA GLN A 73 -3.02 15.60 1.99
C GLN A 73 -2.05 15.22 3.13
N ARG A 74 -2.44 15.47 4.37
CA ARG A 74 -1.61 15.12 5.54
C ARG A 74 -1.42 13.61 5.66
N LEU A 75 -2.47 12.83 5.40
CA LEU A 75 -2.41 11.38 5.47
C LEU A 75 -1.49 10.83 4.39
N LEU A 76 -1.75 11.16 3.13
CA LEU A 76 -1.07 10.55 1.99
C LEU A 76 0.28 11.19 1.68
N ILE A 77 0.34 12.51 1.55
CA ILE A 77 1.60 13.20 1.27
C ILE A 77 2.45 13.31 2.54
N GLY A 78 1.82 13.61 3.66
CA GLY A 78 2.54 13.81 4.93
C GLY A 78 3.23 12.56 5.45
N HIS A 79 2.74 11.37 5.09
CA HIS A 79 3.37 10.08 5.46
C HIS A 79 4.23 9.48 4.36
N ALA A 80 4.28 10.09 3.18
CA ALA A 80 4.99 9.50 2.05
C ALA A 80 6.50 9.45 2.30
N SER A 81 7.09 8.30 2.00
CA SER A 81 8.53 8.06 2.11
C SER A 81 9.02 7.33 0.86
N VAL A 82 10.07 7.84 0.24
CA VAL A 82 10.69 7.20 -0.91
C VAL A 82 11.74 6.20 -0.39
N GLU A 83 11.57 4.96 -0.75
CA GLU A 83 12.49 3.89 -0.37
C GLU A 83 12.94 3.13 -1.61
N VAL A 84 14.19 2.71 -1.62
CA VAL A 84 14.77 2.00 -2.76
C VAL A 84 15.03 0.55 -2.37
N MET A 85 14.53 -0.37 -3.19
CA MET A 85 14.79 -1.80 -3.03
C MET A 85 16.29 -2.06 -3.20
N ASP A 86 16.89 -2.80 -2.26
CA ASP A 86 18.30 -3.16 -2.36
C ASP A 86 18.54 -4.33 -3.32
N GLY A 87 19.80 -4.74 -3.50
CA GLY A 87 20.17 -5.81 -4.42
C GLY A 87 19.59 -7.19 -4.05
N ALA A 88 19.17 -7.37 -2.81
CA ALA A 88 18.50 -8.60 -2.34
C ALA A 88 16.98 -8.47 -2.37
N GLY A 89 16.44 -7.39 -2.91
CA GLY A 89 15.00 -7.16 -2.98
C GLY A 89 14.40 -6.67 -1.66
N ARG A 90 15.19 -6.20 -0.72
CA ARG A 90 14.70 -5.73 0.58
C ARG A 90 14.38 -4.25 0.54
N VAL A 91 13.30 -3.88 1.23
CA VAL A 91 12.83 -2.49 1.35
C VAL A 91 12.67 -2.16 2.81
N LEU A 92 13.21 -1.02 3.23
CA LEU A 92 13.02 -0.51 4.58
C LEU A 92 11.60 0.05 4.72
N ILE A 93 10.95 -0.36 5.81
CA ILE A 93 9.69 0.25 6.23
C ILE A 93 10.04 1.23 7.36
N PRO A 94 9.91 2.55 7.15
CA PRO A 94 10.28 3.52 8.18
C PRO A 94 9.52 3.30 9.50
N PRO A 95 10.15 3.59 10.64
CA PRO A 95 9.52 3.38 11.95
C PRO A 95 8.15 4.05 12.10
N THR A 96 7.98 5.26 11.59
CA THR A 96 6.71 5.99 11.64
C THR A 96 5.60 5.21 10.92
N LEU A 97 5.91 4.66 9.76
CA LEU A 97 4.94 3.87 8.98
C LEU A 97 4.68 2.51 9.63
N ARG A 98 5.70 1.88 10.21
CA ARG A 98 5.52 0.64 10.97
C ARG A 98 4.56 0.85 12.14
N SER A 99 4.73 1.95 12.87
CA SER A 99 3.83 2.30 13.98
C SER A 99 2.42 2.59 13.49
N TYR A 100 2.27 3.34 12.41
CA TYR A 100 0.96 3.67 11.86
C TYR A 100 0.15 2.42 11.52
N ALA A 101 0.76 1.49 10.82
CA ALA A 101 0.10 0.25 10.40
C ALA A 101 0.17 -0.87 11.46
N ALA A 102 0.75 -0.59 12.63
CA ALA A 102 0.96 -1.56 13.70
C ALA A 102 1.65 -2.83 13.21
N LEU A 103 2.63 -2.69 12.32
CA LEU A 103 3.35 -3.82 11.77
C LEU A 103 4.23 -4.47 12.84
N ASP A 104 4.13 -5.77 12.92
CA ASP A 104 4.96 -6.60 13.77
C ASP A 104 5.70 -7.61 12.88
N LYS A 105 6.14 -8.73 13.40
CA LYS A 105 6.96 -9.69 12.68
C LYS A 105 6.30 -10.23 11.41
N HIS A 106 5.00 -10.54 11.47
CA HIS A 106 4.26 -11.16 10.35
C HIS A 106 3.42 -10.12 9.63
N VAL A 107 3.69 -9.93 8.35
CA VAL A 107 3.00 -8.95 7.51
C VAL A 107 2.51 -9.60 6.23
N MET A 108 1.53 -8.97 5.58
CA MET A 108 0.97 -9.40 4.32
C MET A 108 1.20 -8.33 3.26
N LEU A 109 1.86 -8.71 2.19
CA LEU A 109 2.00 -7.86 1.01
C LEU A 109 0.94 -8.27 -0.02
N VAL A 110 0.05 -7.35 -0.34
CA VAL A 110 -1.13 -7.63 -1.17
C VAL A 110 -1.08 -6.81 -2.44
N GLY A 111 -1.02 -7.48 -3.58
CA GLY A 111 -1.05 -6.82 -4.89
C GLY A 111 -2.44 -6.26 -5.18
N GLN A 112 -2.49 -4.99 -5.60
CA GLN A 112 -3.72 -4.24 -5.86
C GLN A 112 -3.65 -3.51 -7.20
N GLY A 113 -3.24 -4.21 -8.25
CA GLY A 113 -3.15 -3.65 -9.58
C GLY A 113 -1.86 -2.88 -9.80
N ASN A 114 -1.88 -1.56 -9.66
CA ASN A 114 -0.70 -0.72 -9.88
C ASN A 114 0.12 -0.46 -8.61
N LYS A 115 -0.29 -1.03 -7.48
CA LYS A 115 0.32 -0.83 -6.18
C LYS A 115 0.21 -2.07 -5.34
N PHE A 116 0.79 -2.01 -4.14
CA PHE A 116 0.58 -3.01 -3.09
C PHE A 116 -0.01 -2.34 -1.86
N GLU A 117 -0.72 -3.14 -1.06
CA GLU A 117 -1.00 -2.83 0.33
C GLU A 117 -0.10 -3.68 1.21
N LEU A 118 0.38 -3.09 2.31
CA LEU A 118 1.15 -3.81 3.32
C LEU A 118 0.40 -3.77 4.64
N TRP A 119 0.01 -4.94 5.11
CA TRP A 119 -0.83 -5.11 6.30
C TRP A 119 -0.09 -5.86 7.40
N ASP A 120 -0.38 -5.52 8.64
CA ASP A 120 -0.18 -6.47 9.73
C ASP A 120 -1.05 -7.71 9.48
N GLU A 121 -0.51 -8.90 9.72
CA GLU A 121 -1.21 -10.15 9.37
C GLU A 121 -2.58 -10.27 10.05
N ALA A 122 -2.66 -9.97 11.36
CA ALA A 122 -3.92 -10.05 12.09
C ALA A 122 -4.95 -9.03 11.57
N ARG A 123 -4.50 -7.82 11.24
CA ARG A 123 -5.36 -6.79 10.64
C ARG A 123 -5.84 -7.17 9.25
N TRP A 124 -4.98 -7.83 8.47
CA TRP A 124 -5.38 -8.35 7.16
C TRP A 124 -6.52 -9.36 7.28
N GLN A 125 -6.43 -10.30 8.22
CA GLN A 125 -7.48 -11.27 8.46
C GLN A 125 -8.79 -10.61 8.88
N ALA A 126 -8.73 -9.61 9.76
CA ALA A 126 -9.91 -8.85 10.15
C ALA A 126 -10.52 -8.09 8.97
N GLN A 127 -9.69 -7.54 8.11
CA GLN A 127 -10.14 -6.82 6.92
C GLN A 127 -10.82 -7.74 5.90
N GLN A 128 -10.39 -8.99 5.80
CA GLN A 128 -11.07 -9.97 4.96
C GLN A 128 -12.48 -10.28 5.46
N GLU A 129 -12.68 -10.35 6.77
CA GLU A 129 -14.03 -10.53 7.34
C GLU A 129 -14.92 -9.33 7.01
N VAL A 130 -14.39 -8.12 7.09
CA VAL A 130 -15.10 -6.92 6.68
C VAL A 130 -15.49 -6.99 5.20
N ALA A 131 -14.56 -7.39 4.33
CA ALA A 131 -14.81 -7.55 2.90
C ALA A 131 -15.93 -8.56 2.63
N LEU A 132 -15.91 -9.71 3.33
CA LEU A 132 -16.96 -10.71 3.18
C LEU A 132 -18.32 -10.18 3.62
N SER A 133 -18.38 -9.35 4.67
CA SER A 133 -19.63 -8.74 5.10
C SER A 133 -20.19 -7.77 4.05
N PHE A 134 -19.33 -7.02 3.37
CA PHE A 134 -19.73 -6.15 2.26
C PHE A 134 -20.25 -6.96 1.06
N MET A 135 -19.67 -8.13 0.79
CA MET A 135 -20.09 -8.98 -0.33
C MET A 135 -21.49 -9.57 -0.13
N GLN A 136 -22.03 -9.54 1.07
CA GLN A 136 -23.42 -9.95 1.36
C GLN A 136 -24.44 -8.84 1.07
N GLY A 137 -23.96 -7.61 0.81
CA GLY A 137 -24.78 -6.47 0.45
C GLY A 137 -24.79 -6.21 -1.04
N ASP A 138 -25.27 -5.02 -1.41
CA ASP A 138 -25.28 -4.58 -2.82
C ASP A 138 -23.87 -4.28 -3.31
N LEU A 139 -23.59 -4.64 -4.56
CA LEU A 139 -22.35 -4.26 -5.23
C LEU A 139 -22.34 -2.74 -5.50
N PRO A 140 -21.14 -2.13 -5.65
CA PRO A 140 -21.04 -0.74 -6.09
C PRO A 140 -21.80 -0.53 -7.39
N PRO A 141 -22.38 0.67 -7.61
CA PRO A 141 -23.13 0.94 -8.84
C PRO A 141 -22.35 0.69 -10.13
N GLU A 142 -21.03 0.88 -10.09
CA GLU A 142 -20.13 0.66 -11.22
C GLU A 142 -20.06 -0.82 -11.64
N LEU A 143 -20.48 -1.73 -10.75
CA LEU A 143 -20.47 -3.18 -10.99
C LEU A 143 -21.88 -3.73 -11.18
N GLU A 144 -22.88 -2.88 -11.41
CA GLU A 144 -24.23 -3.33 -11.69
C GLU A 144 -24.23 -4.27 -12.89
N GLY A 145 -24.80 -5.47 -12.70
CA GLY A 145 -24.79 -6.51 -13.73
C GLY A 145 -23.51 -7.30 -13.85
N PHE A 146 -22.50 -7.00 -13.02
CA PHE A 146 -21.25 -7.77 -12.96
C PHE A 146 -21.50 -9.14 -12.35
N SER A 147 -20.95 -10.18 -12.99
CA SER A 147 -21.06 -11.55 -12.49
C SER A 147 -19.72 -12.28 -12.67
N LEU A 148 -19.37 -13.06 -11.67
CA LEU A 148 -18.18 -13.93 -11.70
C LEU A 148 -18.49 -15.29 -12.31
#